data_60d22f7ad26ce2bcd0bb84725b5b85e9
#
_entry.id   60d22f7ad26ce2bcd0bb84725b5b85e9
#
_cell.length_a   1.000
_cell.length_b   1.000
_cell.length_c   1.000
_cell.angle_alpha   90.00
_cell.angle_beta   90.00
_cell.angle_gamma   90.00
#
_symmetry.space_group_name_H-M   'P 1'
#
loop_
_entity.id
_entity.type
_entity.pdbx_description
1 polymer ?
#
loop_
_entity_poly.entity_id
_entity_poly.type
_entity_poly.pdbx_seq_one_letter_code
_entity_poly.pdbx_strand_id
1 'polypeptide(L)'
;DQAAELIRLSSQKIKSFKSKGEISNLVTQTDVEADKLITKKIKESFPEHNIVSEELGSNNLSSDYTWYIDPIDGTNNFVHNYPSFAVSIGVFLKGKPVVGVVYDIPNNEKFFASKGGGSFSNDSPISVSEKDHFNEGLYVTGFIPYDENYIDKNLQVIKNINLNSHGVRRLGAASLDMCHVAKGIVEGFWEYLSLIHISEPTRLSA
;
A
#
# COMPACT_ATOMS: atom_id res chain seq x y z
N ASP A 1 -4.33 13.81 5.39
CA ASP A 1 -4.76 14.01 6.78
C ASP A 1 -6.26 13.82 6.97
N GLN A 2 -7.14 14.49 6.19
CA GLN A 2 -8.60 14.39 6.36
C GLN A 2 -9.15 12.98 6.14
N ALA A 3 -8.70 12.29 5.08
CA ALA A 3 -9.07 10.90 4.84
C ALA A 3 -8.59 9.97 5.97
N ALA A 4 -7.36 10.14 6.44
CA ALA A 4 -6.82 9.36 7.54
C ALA A 4 -7.61 9.55 8.84
N GLU A 5 -8.07 10.77 9.12
CA GLU A 5 -8.92 11.03 10.29
C GLU A 5 -10.29 10.35 10.15
N LEU A 6 -10.91 10.44 8.98
CA LEU A 6 -12.14 9.70 8.67
C LEU A 6 -11.98 8.20 8.93
N ILE A 7 -10.90 7.59 8.39
CA ILE A 7 -10.61 6.17 8.53
C ILE A 7 -10.35 5.80 10.00
N ARG A 8 -9.58 6.63 10.73
CA ARG A 8 -9.29 6.41 12.15
C ARG A 8 -10.57 6.42 13.01
N LEU A 9 -11.47 7.39 12.77
CA LEU A 9 -12.76 7.45 13.47
C LEU A 9 -13.66 6.27 13.13
N SER A 10 -13.61 5.80 11.89
CA SER A 10 -14.41 4.66 11.45
C SER A 10 -13.88 3.35 12.02
N SER A 11 -12.56 3.16 12.11
CA SER A 11 -11.96 1.96 12.71
C SER A 11 -12.42 1.72 14.15
N GLN A 12 -12.67 2.78 14.90
CA GLN A 12 -13.19 2.71 16.26
C GLN A 12 -14.64 2.20 16.32
N LYS A 13 -15.41 2.37 15.22
CA LYS A 13 -16.83 1.98 15.12
C LYS A 13 -17.02 0.57 14.55
N ILE A 14 -16.05 0.04 13.83
CA ILE A 14 -16.15 -1.25 13.09
C ILE A 14 -16.35 -2.47 14.00
N LYS A 15 -16.08 -2.37 15.29
CA LYS A 15 -16.36 -3.45 16.27
C LYS A 15 -17.81 -4.00 16.23
N SER A 16 -18.73 -3.29 15.58
CA SER A 16 -20.12 -3.70 15.39
C SER A 16 -20.44 -4.27 14.01
N PHE A 17 -19.48 -4.33 13.09
CA PHE A 17 -19.73 -4.76 11.73
C PHE A 17 -19.85 -6.29 11.65
N LYS A 18 -21.05 -6.77 11.26
CA LYS A 18 -21.29 -8.18 10.96
C LYS A 18 -21.13 -8.35 9.45
N SER A 19 -20.05 -8.98 9.01
CA SER A 19 -19.87 -9.30 7.61
C SER A 19 -21.01 -10.21 7.13
N LYS A 20 -21.72 -9.76 6.08
CA LYS A 20 -22.65 -10.60 5.31
C LYS A 20 -22.04 -10.70 3.92
N GLY A 21 -21.43 -11.83 3.57
CA GLY A 21 -20.91 -12.07 2.23
C GLY A 21 -19.46 -12.52 2.17
N GLU A 22 -18.91 -12.52 1.00
CA GLU A 22 -17.57 -12.97 0.71
C GLU A 22 -16.51 -12.16 1.45
N ILE A 23 -15.67 -12.85 2.19
CA ILE A 23 -14.69 -12.28 3.13
C ILE A 23 -13.55 -11.55 2.39
N SER A 24 -13.35 -11.81 1.10
CA SER A 24 -12.15 -11.41 0.36
C SER A 24 -12.16 -10.00 -0.24
N ASN A 25 -13.35 -9.46 -0.50
CA ASN A 25 -13.51 -8.16 -1.17
C ASN A 25 -14.45 -7.24 -0.37
N LEU A 26 -14.20 -7.10 0.93
CA LEU A 26 -14.99 -6.21 1.77
C LEU A 26 -14.65 -4.75 1.47
N VAL A 27 -15.34 -4.18 0.48
CA VAL A 27 -15.39 -2.73 0.32
C VAL A 27 -16.23 -2.17 1.46
N THR A 28 -15.64 -1.42 2.31
CA THR A 28 -16.35 -0.75 3.40
C THR A 28 -16.89 0.59 2.95
N GLN A 29 -17.98 1.05 3.56
CA GLN A 29 -18.48 2.41 3.30
C GLN A 29 -17.38 3.47 3.54
N THR A 30 -16.51 3.23 4.52
CA THR A 30 -15.39 4.11 4.84
C THR A 30 -14.40 4.23 3.69
N ASP A 31 -14.12 3.14 2.98
CA ASP A 31 -13.21 3.08 1.84
C ASP A 31 -13.70 4.02 0.73
N VAL A 32 -14.97 3.84 0.34
CA VAL A 32 -15.63 4.70 -0.67
C VAL A 32 -15.70 6.17 -0.23
N GLU A 33 -15.98 6.44 1.05
CA GLU A 33 -16.02 7.81 1.58
C GLU A 33 -14.64 8.47 1.60
N ALA A 34 -13.60 7.72 1.97
CA ALA A 34 -12.21 8.19 1.94
C ALA A 34 -11.77 8.50 0.51
N ASP A 35 -12.08 7.62 -0.44
CA ASP A 35 -11.80 7.82 -1.85
C ASP A 35 -12.46 9.10 -2.41
N LYS A 36 -13.76 9.27 -2.17
CA LYS A 36 -14.48 10.49 -2.57
C LYS A 36 -13.83 11.75 -2.02
N LEU A 37 -13.38 11.70 -0.76
CA LEU A 37 -12.74 12.85 -0.11
C LEU A 37 -11.40 13.18 -0.75
N ILE A 38 -10.56 12.16 -1.01
CA ILE A 38 -9.26 12.32 -1.66
C ILE A 38 -9.44 12.83 -3.09
N THR A 39 -10.27 12.16 -3.88
CA THR A 39 -10.57 12.50 -5.27
C THR A 39 -11.11 13.93 -5.40
N LYS A 40 -12.03 14.32 -4.52
CA LYS A 40 -12.55 15.70 -4.48
C LYS A 40 -11.43 16.72 -4.26
N LYS A 41 -10.55 16.48 -3.29
CA LYS A 41 -9.44 17.38 -2.98
C LYS A 41 -8.44 17.52 -4.14
N ILE A 42 -8.17 16.42 -4.83
CA ILE A 42 -7.32 16.45 -6.01
C ILE A 42 -7.98 17.27 -7.13
N LYS A 43 -9.25 17.03 -7.43
CA LYS A 43 -9.99 17.76 -8.46
C LYS A 43 -10.12 19.27 -8.17
N GLU A 44 -10.26 19.65 -6.92
CA GLU A 44 -10.28 21.06 -6.52
C GLU A 44 -8.96 21.78 -6.84
N SER A 45 -7.82 21.09 -6.72
CA SER A 45 -6.49 21.67 -6.92
C SER A 45 -5.93 21.41 -8.33
N PHE A 46 -6.29 20.30 -8.94
CA PHE A 46 -5.77 19.80 -10.22
C PHE A 46 -6.90 19.25 -11.10
N PRO A 47 -7.83 20.11 -11.56
CA PRO A 47 -9.04 19.67 -12.27
C PRO A 47 -8.76 18.93 -13.58
N GLU A 48 -7.62 19.20 -14.22
CA GLU A 48 -7.21 18.63 -15.51
C GLU A 48 -6.41 17.31 -15.37
N HIS A 49 -6.10 16.89 -14.13
CA HIS A 49 -5.32 15.67 -13.95
C HIS A 49 -6.20 14.42 -14.07
N ASN A 50 -5.61 13.35 -14.62
CA ASN A 50 -6.24 12.03 -14.59
C ASN A 50 -6.15 11.43 -13.19
N ILE A 51 -7.21 10.74 -12.77
CA ILE A 51 -7.28 10.04 -11.48
C ILE A 51 -7.73 8.62 -11.75
N VAL A 52 -6.99 7.68 -11.21
CA VAL A 52 -7.31 6.25 -11.16
C VAL A 52 -7.37 5.85 -9.70
N SER A 53 -8.51 5.41 -9.26
CA SER A 53 -8.77 5.07 -7.87
C SER A 53 -9.36 3.67 -7.80
N GLU A 54 -9.05 2.95 -6.73
CA GLU A 54 -9.50 1.58 -6.54
C GLU A 54 -11.03 1.51 -6.47
N GLU A 55 -11.67 2.40 -5.72
CA GLU A 55 -13.10 2.35 -5.45
C GLU A 55 -13.95 3.07 -6.49
N LEU A 56 -13.48 4.20 -6.99
CA LEU A 56 -14.25 5.04 -7.92
C LEU A 56 -13.84 4.86 -9.39
N GLY A 57 -12.80 4.08 -9.66
CA GLY A 57 -12.28 3.86 -11.01
C GLY A 57 -11.58 5.10 -11.58
N SER A 58 -11.62 5.29 -12.90
CA SER A 58 -10.91 6.37 -13.57
C SER A 58 -11.86 7.47 -14.03
N ASN A 59 -11.41 8.73 -13.95
CA ASN A 59 -12.10 9.86 -14.57
C ASN A 59 -11.81 9.99 -16.07
N ASN A 60 -10.90 9.16 -16.62
CA ASN A 60 -10.55 9.05 -18.04
C ASN A 60 -10.16 10.37 -18.73
N LEU A 61 -9.56 11.29 -17.99
CA LEU A 61 -9.03 12.53 -18.58
C LEU A 61 -7.72 12.25 -19.32
N SER A 62 -7.54 12.88 -20.47
CA SER A 62 -6.27 12.89 -21.19
C SER A 62 -5.34 13.91 -20.56
N SER A 63 -4.44 13.44 -19.69
CA SER A 63 -3.50 14.29 -18.96
C SER A 63 -2.13 13.63 -18.89
N ASP A 64 -1.08 14.43 -18.91
CA ASP A 64 0.29 13.96 -18.62
C ASP A 64 0.44 13.48 -17.17
N TYR A 65 -0.39 14.03 -16.27
CA TYR A 65 -0.40 13.66 -14.86
C TYR A 65 -1.52 12.65 -14.55
N THR A 66 -1.16 11.56 -13.88
CA THR A 66 -2.11 10.57 -13.37
C THR A 66 -1.87 10.32 -11.89
N TRP A 67 -2.94 10.41 -11.11
CA TRP A 67 -2.98 10.05 -9.69
C TRP A 67 -3.51 8.63 -9.57
N TYR A 68 -2.79 7.80 -8.83
CA TYR A 68 -3.24 6.47 -8.42
C TYR A 68 -3.55 6.51 -6.94
N ILE A 69 -4.74 6.07 -6.55
CA ILE A 69 -5.24 6.17 -5.18
C ILE A 69 -5.74 4.81 -4.73
N ASP A 70 -5.22 4.36 -3.60
CA ASP A 70 -5.76 3.30 -2.80
C ASP A 70 -6.14 3.93 -1.44
N PRO A 71 -7.44 4.10 -1.16
CA PRO A 71 -7.90 4.80 0.03
C PRO A 71 -7.67 4.01 1.31
N ILE A 72 -7.72 2.65 1.26
CA ILE A 72 -7.38 1.79 2.41
C ILE A 72 -6.65 0.53 1.93
N ASP A 73 -5.36 0.62 1.63
CA ASP A 73 -4.52 -0.56 1.48
C ASP A 73 -4.54 -1.39 2.78
N GLY A 74 -4.88 -2.66 2.66
CA GLY A 74 -5.09 -3.52 3.80
C GLY A 74 -6.52 -3.49 4.35
N THR A 75 -7.55 -3.38 3.50
CA THR A 75 -8.97 -3.34 3.87
C THR A 75 -9.39 -4.47 4.82
N ASN A 76 -8.89 -5.69 4.61
CA ASN A 76 -9.14 -6.80 5.54
C ASN A 76 -8.57 -6.53 6.95
N ASN A 77 -7.38 -5.93 7.04
CA ASN A 77 -6.79 -5.56 8.32
C ASN A 77 -7.62 -4.47 9.01
N PHE A 78 -8.06 -3.49 8.23
CA PHE A 78 -8.92 -2.42 8.72
C PHE A 78 -10.22 -2.97 9.32
N VAL A 79 -10.92 -3.88 8.61
CA VAL A 79 -12.15 -4.53 9.09
C VAL A 79 -11.92 -5.31 10.39
N HIS A 80 -10.78 -5.95 10.54
CA HIS A 80 -10.42 -6.73 11.74
C HIS A 80 -9.72 -5.89 12.82
N ASN A 81 -9.54 -4.58 12.64
CA ASN A 81 -8.73 -3.71 13.51
C ASN A 81 -7.30 -4.24 13.72
N TYR A 82 -6.76 -4.95 12.74
CA TYR A 82 -5.35 -5.31 12.75
C TYR A 82 -4.51 -4.08 12.35
N PRO A 83 -3.50 -3.67 13.15
CA PRO A 83 -2.87 -2.36 12.99
C PRO A 83 -1.86 -2.29 11.82
N SER A 84 -2.28 -2.64 10.62
CA SER A 84 -1.48 -2.56 9.39
C SER A 84 -2.41 -2.24 8.21
N PHE A 85 -2.71 -0.96 8.03
CA PHE A 85 -3.47 -0.43 6.89
C PHE A 85 -3.11 1.04 6.66
N ALA A 86 -3.20 1.48 5.41
CA ALA A 86 -2.70 2.79 5.00
C ALA A 86 -3.56 3.44 3.91
N VAL A 87 -3.44 4.76 3.78
CA VAL A 87 -3.78 5.47 2.54
C VAL A 87 -2.55 5.48 1.65
N SER A 88 -2.69 5.10 0.39
CA SER A 88 -1.61 5.15 -0.60
C SER A 88 -2.00 6.05 -1.77
N ILE A 89 -1.12 7.01 -2.12
CA ILE A 89 -1.32 7.94 -3.24
C ILE A 89 -0.01 8.07 -4.01
N GLY A 90 -0.07 7.76 -5.31
CA GLY A 90 1.04 7.96 -6.25
C GLY A 90 0.69 8.97 -7.33
N VAL A 91 1.64 9.83 -7.70
CA VAL A 91 1.51 10.76 -8.83
C VAL A 91 2.52 10.39 -9.89
N PHE A 92 2.04 10.23 -11.11
CA PHE A 92 2.83 9.91 -12.28
C PHE A 92 2.79 11.05 -13.28
N LEU A 93 3.92 11.34 -13.89
CA LEU A 93 4.05 12.26 -15.01
C LEU A 93 4.50 11.47 -16.24
N LYS A 94 3.66 11.42 -17.29
CA LYS A 94 3.94 10.64 -18.52
C LYS A 94 4.34 9.19 -18.23
N GLY A 95 3.58 8.55 -17.34
CA GLY A 95 3.79 7.17 -16.95
C GLY A 95 5.00 6.89 -16.03
N LYS A 96 5.68 7.94 -15.52
CA LYS A 96 6.80 7.81 -14.59
C LYS A 96 6.42 8.34 -13.21
N PRO A 97 6.70 7.63 -12.11
CA PRO A 97 6.40 8.11 -10.76
C PRO A 97 7.20 9.38 -10.44
N VAL A 98 6.53 10.37 -9.87
CA VAL A 98 7.15 11.65 -9.47
C VAL A 98 6.91 12.01 -8.02
N VAL A 99 5.80 11.57 -7.42
CA VAL A 99 5.51 11.73 -5.99
C VAL A 99 4.82 10.47 -5.48
N GLY A 100 5.13 10.06 -4.27
CA GLY A 100 4.42 9.00 -3.55
C GLY A 100 4.18 9.41 -2.11
N VAL A 101 3.02 9.05 -1.58
CA VAL A 101 2.68 9.22 -0.16
C VAL A 101 1.96 7.95 0.31
N VAL A 102 2.44 7.39 1.41
CA VAL A 102 1.75 6.32 2.14
C VAL A 102 1.58 6.77 3.58
N TYR A 103 0.36 6.73 4.09
CA TYR A 103 0.10 7.10 5.48
C TYR A 103 -0.38 5.89 6.27
N ASP A 104 0.51 5.34 7.09
CA ASP A 104 0.22 4.33 8.10
C ASP A 104 -0.66 4.96 9.19
N ILE A 105 -1.94 4.67 9.14
CA ILE A 105 -2.94 5.32 10.00
C ILE A 105 -2.84 4.84 11.46
N PRO A 106 -2.71 3.52 11.73
CA PRO A 106 -2.54 3.02 13.10
C PRO A 106 -1.33 3.60 13.81
N ASN A 107 -0.20 3.73 13.11
CA ASN A 107 1.06 4.18 13.70
C ASN A 107 1.29 5.69 13.56
N ASN A 108 0.38 6.41 12.91
CA ASN A 108 0.48 7.84 12.64
C ASN A 108 1.81 8.21 11.95
N GLU A 109 2.24 7.37 11.00
CA GLU A 109 3.49 7.51 10.28
C GLU A 109 3.23 7.80 8.80
N LYS A 110 3.83 8.86 8.27
CA LYS A 110 3.71 9.26 6.86
C LYS A 110 5.02 8.98 6.15
N PHE A 111 4.95 8.13 5.14
CA PHE A 111 6.01 7.96 4.17
C PHE A 111 5.73 8.83 2.97
N PHE A 112 6.73 9.58 2.52
CA PHE A 112 6.60 10.34 1.29
C PHE A 112 7.93 10.44 0.56
N ALA A 113 7.84 10.53 -0.76
CA ALA A 113 8.98 10.68 -1.63
C ALA A 113 8.61 11.55 -2.83
N SER A 114 9.60 12.27 -3.35
CA SER A 114 9.46 12.96 -4.63
C SER A 114 10.72 12.77 -5.47
N LYS A 115 10.53 12.76 -6.79
CA LYS A 115 11.63 12.59 -7.74
C LYS A 115 12.66 13.69 -7.56
N GLY A 116 13.89 13.30 -7.16
CA GLY A 116 15.00 14.21 -6.87
C GLY A 116 14.92 14.89 -5.50
N GLY A 117 13.86 14.68 -4.73
CA GLY A 117 13.67 15.26 -3.39
C GLY A 117 14.02 14.34 -2.23
N GLY A 118 14.25 13.05 -2.51
CA GLY A 118 14.50 12.04 -1.47
C GLY A 118 13.24 11.38 -0.94
N SER A 119 13.44 10.50 0.05
CA SER A 119 12.40 9.73 0.73
C SER A 119 12.44 9.98 2.23
N PHE A 120 11.26 10.07 2.84
CA PHE A 120 11.10 10.47 4.24
C PHE A 120 10.05 9.62 4.94
N SER A 121 10.25 9.42 6.24
CA SER A 121 9.26 8.95 7.18
C SER A 121 9.02 10.09 8.18
N ASN A 122 7.82 10.65 8.19
CA ASN A 122 7.52 11.93 8.83
C ASN A 122 8.55 13.00 8.39
N ASP A 123 9.30 13.58 9.32
CA ASP A 123 10.30 14.63 9.04
C ASP A 123 11.73 14.07 8.89
N SER A 124 11.92 12.75 8.93
CA SER A 124 13.22 12.10 8.92
C SER A 124 13.52 11.48 7.56
N PRO A 125 14.68 11.73 6.95
CA PRO A 125 15.07 11.01 5.74
C PRO A 125 15.24 9.52 6.04
N ILE A 126 14.90 8.69 5.05
CA ILE A 126 15.01 7.22 5.15
C ILE A 126 15.89 6.67 4.04
N SER A 127 16.49 5.51 4.30
CA SER A 127 17.24 4.72 3.33
C SER A 127 16.97 3.24 3.55
N VAL A 128 17.22 2.45 2.51
CA VAL A 128 17.15 0.99 2.60
C VAL A 128 18.22 0.45 3.57
N SER A 129 18.02 -0.78 4.02
CA SER A 129 19.00 -1.49 4.86
C SER A 129 20.36 -1.59 4.16
N GLU A 130 21.44 -1.50 4.95
CA GLU A 130 22.82 -1.70 4.49
C GLU A 130 23.27 -3.16 4.59
N LYS A 131 22.40 -4.08 5.02
CA LYS A 131 22.71 -5.51 5.06
C LYS A 131 22.81 -6.06 3.64
N ASP A 132 23.92 -6.71 3.35
CA ASP A 132 24.25 -7.29 2.04
C ASP A 132 24.18 -8.83 2.02
N HIS A 133 24.03 -9.46 3.19
CA HIS A 133 23.91 -10.91 3.30
C HIS A 133 22.46 -11.36 3.50
N PHE A 134 22.01 -12.27 2.63
CA PHE A 134 20.63 -12.78 2.65
C PHE A 134 20.23 -13.39 4.00
N ASN A 135 21.14 -14.10 4.66
CA ASN A 135 20.87 -14.76 5.94
C ASN A 135 20.68 -13.81 7.13
N GLU A 136 21.05 -12.55 7.00
CA GLU A 136 20.84 -11.49 7.99
C GLU A 136 19.54 -10.72 7.74
N GLY A 137 18.86 -11.03 6.65
CA GLY A 137 17.67 -10.32 6.19
C GLY A 137 16.39 -10.81 6.88
N LEU A 138 15.48 -9.87 7.10
CA LEU A 138 14.07 -10.08 7.41
C LEU A 138 13.26 -9.70 6.16
N TYR A 139 12.35 -10.55 5.73
CA TYR A 139 11.60 -10.37 4.50
C TYR A 139 10.11 -10.26 4.76
N VAL A 140 9.38 -9.62 3.84
CA VAL A 140 7.93 -9.50 3.92
C VAL A 140 7.29 -9.94 2.62
N THR A 141 6.09 -10.52 2.69
CA THR A 141 5.34 -11.00 1.53
C THR A 141 3.84 -10.77 1.65
N GLY A 142 3.18 -10.72 0.50
CA GLY A 142 1.74 -10.82 0.38
C GLY A 142 1.29 -12.15 -0.23
N PHE A 143 -0.01 -12.41 -0.12
CA PHE A 143 -0.67 -13.52 -0.78
C PHE A 143 -1.81 -12.99 -1.62
N ILE A 144 -1.97 -13.51 -2.84
CA ILE A 144 -3.19 -13.35 -3.60
C ILE A 144 -4.24 -14.29 -2.96
N PRO A 145 -5.30 -13.73 -2.38
CA PRO A 145 -6.37 -14.55 -1.85
C PRO A 145 -7.01 -15.39 -2.95
N TYR A 146 -7.26 -16.69 -2.67
CA TYR A 146 -8.06 -17.60 -3.53
C TYR A 146 -7.44 -18.02 -4.86
N ASP A 147 -6.13 -17.81 -5.08
CA ASP A 147 -5.42 -18.38 -6.24
C ASP A 147 -4.51 -19.52 -5.82
N GLU A 148 -5.02 -20.75 -5.92
CA GLU A 148 -4.29 -21.96 -5.54
C GLU A 148 -2.99 -22.16 -6.31
N ASN A 149 -2.90 -21.67 -7.56
CA ASN A 149 -1.70 -21.84 -8.38
C ASN A 149 -0.49 -21.08 -7.83
N TYR A 150 -0.74 -19.96 -7.14
CA TYR A 150 0.32 -19.13 -6.57
C TYR A 150 0.59 -19.42 -5.10
N ILE A 151 -0.38 -19.98 -4.36
CA ILE A 151 -0.21 -20.31 -2.95
C ILE A 151 0.96 -21.27 -2.75
N ASP A 152 1.00 -22.39 -3.47
CA ASP A 152 2.05 -23.41 -3.31
C ASP A 152 3.44 -22.85 -3.66
N LYS A 153 3.53 -22.05 -4.73
CA LYS A 153 4.78 -21.40 -5.12
C LYS A 153 5.25 -20.44 -4.03
N ASN A 154 4.34 -19.63 -3.49
CA ASN A 154 4.68 -18.67 -2.44
C ASN A 154 5.09 -19.37 -1.15
N LEU A 155 4.40 -20.43 -0.74
CA LEU A 155 4.76 -21.24 0.42
C LEU A 155 6.16 -21.88 0.27
N GLN A 156 6.51 -22.33 -0.94
CA GLN A 156 7.86 -22.86 -1.20
C GLN A 156 8.92 -21.77 -1.05
N VAL A 157 8.67 -20.55 -1.54
CA VAL A 157 9.57 -19.40 -1.37
C VAL A 157 9.71 -19.05 0.11
N ILE A 158 8.58 -18.94 0.84
CA ILE A 158 8.57 -18.67 2.29
C ILE A 158 9.40 -19.70 3.06
N LYS A 159 9.20 -20.99 2.75
CA LYS A 159 9.99 -22.07 3.37
C LYS A 159 11.48 -21.86 3.17
N ASN A 160 11.90 -21.59 1.94
CA ASN A 160 13.31 -21.40 1.62
C ASN A 160 13.92 -20.19 2.33
N ILE A 161 13.19 -19.05 2.36
CA ILE A 161 13.63 -17.85 3.05
C ILE A 161 13.71 -18.07 4.56
N ASN A 162 12.70 -18.69 5.18
CA ASN A 162 12.71 -18.95 6.62
C ASN A 162 13.85 -19.87 7.08
N LEU A 163 14.30 -20.79 6.21
CA LEU A 163 15.42 -21.68 6.53
C LEU A 163 16.79 -21.01 6.42
N ASN A 164 16.88 -19.88 5.70
CA ASN A 164 18.16 -19.27 5.32
C ASN A 164 18.27 -17.78 5.71
N SER A 165 17.33 -17.26 6.49
CA SER A 165 17.33 -15.85 6.90
C SER A 165 16.68 -15.66 8.28
N HIS A 166 16.48 -14.41 8.72
CA HIS A 166 15.76 -14.10 9.95
C HIS A 166 14.23 -14.32 9.83
N GLY A 167 13.77 -14.77 8.67
CA GLY A 167 12.40 -15.21 8.43
C GLY A 167 11.57 -14.28 7.58
N VAL A 168 10.27 -14.59 7.51
CA VAL A 168 9.28 -13.88 6.70
C VAL A 168 8.17 -13.32 7.58
N ARG A 169 7.67 -12.15 7.20
CA ARG A 169 6.44 -11.55 7.75
C ARG A 169 5.38 -11.45 6.66
N ARG A 170 4.12 -11.45 7.06
CA ARG A 170 2.97 -11.19 6.18
C ARG A 170 2.07 -10.21 6.92
N LEU A 171 2.15 -8.93 6.57
CA LEU A 171 1.44 -7.87 7.28
C LEU A 171 0.10 -7.50 6.63
N GLY A 172 -0.03 -7.69 5.31
CA GLY A 172 -1.30 -7.59 4.59
C GLY A 172 -1.70 -6.19 4.14
N ALA A 173 -0.71 -5.29 4.04
CA ALA A 173 -0.83 -3.98 3.41
C ALA A 173 0.44 -3.76 2.56
N ALA A 174 0.33 -3.95 1.25
CA ALA A 174 1.47 -4.00 0.34
C ALA A 174 2.24 -2.68 0.29
N SER A 175 1.55 -1.55 0.35
CA SER A 175 2.19 -0.23 0.37
C SER A 175 3.05 -0.02 1.62
N LEU A 176 2.60 -0.50 2.79
CA LEU A 176 3.39 -0.47 4.02
C LEU A 176 4.58 -1.41 3.97
N ASP A 177 4.40 -2.61 3.41
CA ASP A 177 5.48 -3.58 3.24
C ASP A 177 6.61 -2.97 2.39
N MET A 178 6.28 -2.28 1.29
CA MET A 178 7.24 -1.54 0.47
C MET A 178 7.88 -0.36 1.22
N CYS A 179 7.12 0.36 2.05
CA CYS A 179 7.65 1.44 2.88
C CYS A 179 8.63 0.92 3.94
N HIS A 180 8.39 -0.26 4.51
CA HIS A 180 9.31 -0.91 5.45
C HIS A 180 10.64 -1.29 4.78
N VAL A 181 10.62 -1.72 3.50
CA VAL A 181 11.86 -1.91 2.72
C VAL A 181 12.56 -0.57 2.52
N ALA A 182 11.84 0.47 2.09
CA ALA A 182 12.41 1.79 1.85
C ALA A 182 13.01 2.43 3.11
N LYS A 183 12.49 2.09 4.29
CA LYS A 183 12.97 2.55 5.61
C LYS A 183 14.10 1.67 6.18
N GLY A 184 14.43 0.56 5.53
CA GLY A 184 15.47 -0.37 6.00
C GLY A 184 15.06 -1.22 7.20
N ILE A 185 13.74 -1.37 7.46
CA ILE A 185 13.23 -2.25 8.51
C ILE A 185 13.30 -3.71 8.08
N VAL A 186 13.04 -3.98 6.80
CA VAL A 186 13.14 -5.28 6.16
C VAL A 186 13.94 -5.16 4.87
N GLU A 187 14.57 -6.26 4.44
CA GLU A 187 15.49 -6.27 3.31
C GLU A 187 14.81 -6.53 1.97
N GLY A 188 13.58 -7.03 1.96
CA GLY A 188 12.87 -7.26 0.71
C GLY A 188 11.40 -7.59 0.88
N PHE A 189 10.65 -7.24 -0.16
CA PHE A 189 9.23 -7.56 -0.33
C PHE A 189 9.03 -8.30 -1.64
N TRP A 190 8.17 -9.31 -1.64
CA TRP A 190 7.68 -9.94 -2.85
C TRP A 190 6.21 -10.32 -2.72
N GLU A 191 5.51 -10.24 -3.82
CA GLU A 191 4.14 -10.69 -3.94
C GLU A 191 3.87 -11.15 -5.37
N TYR A 192 3.12 -12.24 -5.53
CA TYR A 192 2.57 -12.61 -6.82
C TYR A 192 1.27 -11.83 -7.01
N LEU A 193 1.35 -10.67 -7.67
CA LEU A 193 0.20 -9.81 -7.90
C LEU A 193 -0.76 -10.41 -8.93
N SER A 194 -2.04 -10.33 -8.65
CA SER A 194 -3.08 -10.42 -9.67
C SER A 194 -3.00 -9.21 -10.58
N LEU A 195 -3.16 -9.41 -11.89
CA LEU A 195 -3.14 -8.35 -12.91
C LEU A 195 -4.24 -7.27 -12.75
N ILE A 196 -5.05 -7.36 -11.70
CA ILE A 196 -6.17 -6.43 -11.41
C ILE A 196 -5.73 -5.29 -10.48
N HIS A 197 -4.64 -5.45 -9.73
CA HIS A 197 -4.13 -4.42 -8.83
C HIS A 197 -2.96 -3.67 -9.47
N ILE A 198 -3.10 -2.36 -9.62
CA ILE A 198 -2.14 -1.44 -10.26
C ILE A 198 -1.03 -1.04 -9.27
N SER A 199 -0.50 -1.95 -8.50
CA SER A 199 0.75 -1.73 -7.79
C SER A 199 1.86 -2.51 -8.49
N GLU A 200 2.41 -1.96 -9.55
CA GLU A 200 3.64 -2.49 -10.12
C GLU A 200 4.79 -2.27 -9.14
N PRO A 201 5.52 -3.33 -8.76
CA PRO A 201 6.74 -3.14 -7.99
C PRO A 201 7.75 -2.41 -8.88
N THR A 202 7.98 -1.15 -8.61
CA THR A 202 9.09 -0.43 -9.20
C THR A 202 10.35 -1.11 -8.68
N ARG A 203 11.02 -1.92 -9.52
CA ARG A 203 12.40 -2.33 -9.26
C ARG A 203 13.21 -1.04 -9.18
N LEU A 204 13.59 -0.66 -7.99
CA LEU A 204 14.72 0.24 -7.81
C LEU A 204 15.95 -0.57 -8.22
N SER A 205 16.40 -0.38 -9.48
CA SER A 205 17.75 -0.76 -9.87
C SER A 205 18.71 0.10 -9.06
N ALA A 206 19.52 -0.55 -8.25
CA ALA A 206 20.70 0.04 -7.63
C ALA A 206 21.67 0.59 -8.71
#